data_e89cbd4460b8370f13b188df500e955d
#
_entry.id   e89cbd4460b8370f13b188df500e955d
#
_cell.length_a   1.000
_cell.length_b   1.000
_cell.length_c   1.000
_cell.angle_alpha   90.00
_cell.angle_beta   90.00
_cell.angle_gamma   90.00
#
_symmetry.space_group_name_H-M   'P 1'
#
loop_
_entity.id
_entity.type
_entity.pdbx_description
1 polymer ?
#
loop_
_entity_poly.entity_id
_entity_poly.type
_entity_poly.pdbx_seq_one_letter_code
_entity_poly.pdbx_strand_id
1 'polypeptide(L)'
;MGILFISNDICFEHDPSGNHPERPDRLSAVLDGLERAQMGSTVTKLRAEAVEENLVLQVHDQELIHELKEISEQGGGVIDADTRMSAASWKAALVAAGAGLQAINELQNGTATSAFCAVRPPGHHATISKSMGFCLLNNVAVTAKKLSNEGEKVLIVDYDAHHGNGTQDVFYSCLLYTSPSPRDS
;
A
#
# COMPACT_ATOMS: atom_id res chain seq x y z
N MET A 1 14.47 9.80 19.42
CA MET A 1 14.16 9.37 18.05
C MET A 1 12.92 8.50 18.13
N GLY A 2 11.86 8.85 17.40
CA GLY A 2 10.54 8.21 17.48
C GLY A 2 10.25 7.37 16.24
N ILE A 3 9.19 6.57 16.36
CA ILE A 3 8.59 5.80 15.28
C ILE A 3 7.28 6.49 14.90
N LEU A 4 7.03 6.67 13.62
CA LEU A 4 5.72 7.07 13.12
C LEU A 4 4.84 5.85 12.95
N PHE A 5 3.60 5.93 13.42
CA PHE A 5 2.55 4.97 13.11
C PHE A 5 1.48 5.68 12.29
N ILE A 6 1.37 5.31 11.03
CA ILE A 6 0.53 6.01 10.05
C ILE A 6 -0.62 5.10 9.67
N SER A 7 -1.86 5.55 9.88
CA SER A 7 -3.08 4.81 9.57
C SER A 7 -4.23 5.76 9.26
N ASN A 8 -5.36 5.24 8.75
CA ASN A 8 -6.57 6.02 8.52
C ASN A 8 -7.81 5.12 8.61
N ASP A 9 -8.88 5.65 9.20
CA ASP A 9 -10.14 4.93 9.42
C ASP A 9 -10.79 4.49 8.10
N ILE A 10 -10.56 5.18 6.98
CA ILE A 10 -11.07 4.77 5.66
C ILE A 10 -10.62 3.36 5.26
N CYS A 11 -9.48 2.90 5.80
CA CYS A 11 -8.99 1.55 5.57
C CYS A 11 -9.91 0.47 6.14
N PHE A 12 -10.78 0.78 7.12
CA PHE A 12 -11.82 -0.12 7.61
C PHE A 12 -13.01 -0.20 6.67
N GLU A 13 -13.28 0.85 5.89
CA GLU A 13 -14.38 0.90 4.93
C GLU A 13 -14.10 0.12 3.64
N HIS A 14 -12.83 -0.20 3.38
CA HIS A 14 -12.49 -1.21 2.38
C HIS A 14 -12.89 -2.58 2.91
N ASP A 15 -14.06 -3.05 2.48
CA ASP A 15 -14.61 -4.33 2.92
C ASP A 15 -15.03 -5.15 1.68
N PRO A 16 -14.22 -6.15 1.29
CA PRO A 16 -14.54 -7.06 0.18
C PRO A 16 -15.73 -7.98 0.48
N SER A 17 -16.31 -7.88 1.67
CA SER A 17 -17.50 -8.58 2.17
C SER A 17 -17.36 -10.09 2.41
N GLY A 18 -18.24 -10.65 3.22
CA GLY A 18 -18.30 -12.07 3.54
C GLY A 18 -17.11 -12.58 4.37
N ASN A 19 -16.75 -13.85 4.18
CA ASN A 19 -15.61 -14.49 4.88
C ASN A 19 -14.29 -14.27 4.15
N HIS A 20 -14.11 -13.10 3.54
CA HIS A 20 -12.87 -12.81 2.82
C HIS A 20 -11.67 -12.76 3.78
N PRO A 21 -10.51 -13.37 3.45
CA PRO A 21 -9.33 -13.35 4.32
C PRO A 21 -8.76 -11.94 4.50
N GLU A 22 -8.84 -11.10 3.46
CA GLU A 22 -8.54 -9.68 3.54
C GLU A 22 -9.79 -8.95 4.03
N ARG A 23 -9.80 -8.50 5.28
CA ARG A 23 -10.96 -7.90 5.96
C ARG A 23 -10.54 -6.85 7.00
N PRO A 24 -11.45 -5.95 7.40
CA PRO A 24 -11.17 -4.87 8.37
C PRO A 24 -10.55 -5.35 9.69
N ASP A 25 -10.92 -6.53 10.20
CA ASP A 25 -10.40 -7.09 11.45
C ASP A 25 -8.87 -7.22 11.49
N ARG A 26 -8.23 -7.34 10.31
CA ARG A 26 -6.76 -7.40 10.21
C ARG A 26 -6.12 -6.10 10.69
N LEU A 27 -6.71 -4.96 10.36
CA LEU A 27 -6.23 -3.66 10.83
C LEU A 27 -6.51 -3.48 12.32
N SER A 28 -7.68 -3.90 12.80
CA SER A 28 -8.00 -3.92 14.24
C SER A 28 -6.94 -4.68 15.03
N ALA A 29 -6.57 -5.87 14.57
CA ALA A 29 -5.55 -6.69 15.22
C ALA A 29 -4.17 -5.99 15.29
N VAL A 30 -3.80 -5.22 14.26
CA VAL A 30 -2.56 -4.43 14.27
C VAL A 30 -2.65 -3.30 15.30
N LEU A 31 -3.77 -2.58 15.36
CA LEU A 31 -3.98 -1.50 16.34
C LEU A 31 -3.97 -2.03 17.77
N ASP A 32 -4.65 -3.15 18.03
CA ASP A 32 -4.64 -3.83 19.33
C ASP A 32 -3.22 -4.29 19.71
N GLY A 33 -2.45 -4.77 18.74
CA GLY A 33 -1.05 -5.14 18.93
C GLY A 33 -0.19 -3.95 19.36
N LEU A 34 -0.38 -2.80 18.70
CA LEU A 34 0.32 -1.56 19.04
C LEU A 34 -0.02 -1.11 20.48
N GLU A 35 -1.29 -1.17 20.87
CA GLU A 35 -1.72 -0.79 22.22
C GLU A 35 -1.13 -1.72 23.27
N ARG A 36 -1.15 -3.04 23.03
CA ARG A 36 -0.54 -4.02 23.95
C ARG A 36 0.97 -3.87 24.07
N ALA A 37 1.65 -3.41 23.04
CA ALA A 37 3.08 -3.16 23.06
C ALA A 37 3.49 -2.01 24.00
N GLN A 38 2.56 -1.16 24.44
CA GLN A 38 2.75 -0.08 25.41
C GLN A 38 3.95 0.82 25.09
N MET A 39 4.17 1.11 23.81
CA MET A 39 5.36 1.85 23.34
C MET A 39 5.38 3.33 23.78
N GLY A 40 4.29 3.83 24.37
CA GLY A 40 4.18 5.15 24.98
C GLY A 40 4.58 6.28 24.02
N SER A 41 5.42 7.20 24.49
CA SER A 41 5.89 8.37 23.72
C SER A 41 6.90 8.04 22.62
N THR A 42 7.30 6.78 22.47
CA THR A 42 8.20 6.34 21.38
C THR A 42 7.50 6.36 20.03
N VAL A 43 6.16 6.24 20.02
CA VAL A 43 5.34 6.21 18.82
C VAL A 43 4.52 7.48 18.68
N THR A 44 4.65 8.15 17.55
CA THR A 44 3.78 9.26 17.14
C THR A 44 2.78 8.76 16.11
N LYS A 45 1.49 8.87 16.43
CA LYS A 45 0.41 8.48 15.50
C LYS A 45 0.11 9.61 14.53
N LEU A 46 0.07 9.30 13.24
CA LEU A 46 -0.35 10.22 12.17
C LEU A 46 -1.50 9.62 11.38
N ARG A 47 -2.37 10.47 10.89
CA ARG A 47 -3.44 10.08 9.97
C ARG A 47 -2.90 10.10 8.54
N ALA A 48 -2.99 8.98 7.85
CA ALA A 48 -2.62 8.88 6.43
C ALA A 48 -3.54 9.73 5.56
N GLU A 49 -2.98 10.37 4.54
CA GLU A 49 -3.72 11.14 3.54
C GLU A 49 -3.68 10.46 2.18
N ALA A 50 -4.68 10.77 1.34
CA ALA A 50 -4.75 10.21 0.00
C ALA A 50 -3.62 10.76 -0.87
N VAL A 51 -3.01 9.89 -1.66
CA VAL A 51 -2.07 10.30 -2.70
C VAL A 51 -2.81 10.98 -3.85
N GLU A 52 -2.14 11.93 -4.51
CA GLU A 52 -2.63 12.49 -5.77
C GLU A 52 -2.49 11.46 -6.91
N GLU A 53 -3.50 11.40 -7.80
CA GLU A 53 -3.54 10.41 -8.88
C GLU A 53 -2.36 10.51 -9.85
N ASN A 54 -1.80 11.69 -10.07
CA ASN A 54 -0.63 11.89 -10.91
C ASN A 54 0.60 11.10 -10.43
N LEU A 55 0.71 10.81 -9.12
CA LEU A 55 1.76 9.96 -8.56
C LEU A 55 1.43 8.48 -8.73
N VAL A 56 0.16 8.11 -8.67
CA VAL A 56 -0.28 6.74 -8.97
C VAL A 56 -0.04 6.39 -10.45
N LEU A 57 -0.29 7.34 -11.35
CA LEU A 57 -0.02 7.22 -12.79
C LEU A 57 1.47 7.05 -13.15
N GLN A 58 2.38 7.29 -12.23
CA GLN A 58 3.81 6.99 -12.44
C GLN A 58 4.12 5.48 -12.31
N VAL A 59 3.18 4.70 -11.79
CA VAL A 59 3.31 3.28 -11.53
C VAL A 59 2.27 2.47 -12.30
N HIS A 60 1.06 2.97 -12.40
CA HIS A 60 -0.10 2.26 -12.96
C HIS A 60 -0.62 2.95 -14.22
N ASP A 61 -1.17 2.15 -15.12
CA ASP A 61 -1.82 2.63 -16.33
C ASP A 61 -3.13 3.38 -16.00
N GLN A 62 -3.48 4.33 -16.87
CA GLN A 62 -4.68 5.13 -16.71
C GLN A 62 -5.96 4.28 -16.80
N GLU A 63 -5.94 3.24 -17.61
CA GLU A 63 -7.04 2.29 -17.78
C GLU A 63 -7.36 1.58 -16.46
N LEU A 64 -6.36 1.11 -15.74
CA LEU A 64 -6.54 0.50 -14.43
C LEU A 64 -7.15 1.48 -13.42
N ILE A 65 -6.65 2.72 -13.38
CA ILE A 65 -7.17 3.75 -12.47
C ILE A 65 -8.63 4.05 -12.79
N HIS A 66 -8.97 4.14 -14.06
CA HIS A 66 -10.34 4.40 -14.50
C HIS A 66 -11.28 3.26 -14.09
N GLU A 67 -10.89 2.00 -14.34
CA GLU A 67 -11.63 0.81 -13.95
C GLU A 67 -11.92 0.78 -12.43
N LEU A 68 -10.89 0.99 -11.61
CA LEU A 68 -11.05 0.98 -10.14
C LEU A 68 -12.00 2.08 -9.64
N LYS A 69 -11.97 3.26 -10.26
CA LYS A 69 -12.90 4.35 -9.97
C LYS A 69 -14.33 3.96 -10.31
N GLU A 70 -14.54 3.48 -11.52
CA GLU A 70 -15.89 3.08 -11.98
C GLU A 70 -16.49 2.00 -11.09
N ILE A 71 -15.70 0.96 -10.73
CA ILE A 71 -16.15 -0.08 -9.80
C ILE A 71 -16.55 0.51 -8.44
N SER A 72 -15.75 1.44 -7.91
CA SER A 72 -16.02 2.10 -6.64
C SER A 72 -17.29 2.95 -6.70
N GLU A 73 -17.48 3.74 -7.77
CA GLU A 73 -18.64 4.59 -7.99
C GLU A 73 -19.94 3.79 -8.18
N GLN A 74 -19.84 2.57 -8.72
CA GLN A 74 -20.96 1.63 -8.86
C GLN A 74 -21.30 0.91 -7.53
N GLY A 75 -20.63 1.24 -6.44
CA GLY A 75 -20.87 0.66 -5.12
C GLY A 75 -19.96 -0.51 -4.75
N GLY A 76 -18.99 -0.80 -5.57
CA GLY A 76 -18.06 -1.92 -5.43
C GLY A 76 -18.29 -3.02 -6.45
N GLY A 77 -17.43 -4.02 -6.49
CA GLY A 77 -17.50 -5.10 -7.45
C GLY A 77 -16.41 -6.16 -7.27
N VAL A 78 -16.39 -7.10 -8.22
CA VAL A 78 -15.41 -8.19 -8.30
C VAL A 78 -14.43 -7.84 -9.42
N ILE A 79 -13.14 -7.85 -9.13
CA ILE A 79 -12.07 -7.65 -10.12
C ILE A 79 -11.65 -9.00 -10.69
N ASP A 80 -11.35 -9.96 -9.80
CA ASP A 80 -11.01 -11.34 -10.17
C ASP A 80 -11.53 -12.35 -9.12
N ALA A 81 -10.99 -13.57 -9.14
CA ALA A 81 -11.47 -14.66 -8.28
C ALA A 81 -11.37 -14.35 -6.77
N ASP A 82 -10.39 -13.54 -6.37
CA ASP A 82 -10.07 -13.26 -4.96
C ASP A 82 -9.89 -11.76 -4.65
N THR A 83 -10.06 -10.88 -5.63
CA THR A 83 -9.90 -9.44 -5.45
C THR A 83 -11.23 -8.73 -5.64
N ARG A 84 -11.70 -8.05 -4.59
CA ARG A 84 -13.01 -7.39 -4.55
C ARG A 84 -12.90 -5.98 -3.99
N MET A 85 -13.86 -5.15 -4.35
CA MET A 85 -13.97 -3.76 -3.90
C MET A 85 -15.32 -3.49 -3.24
N SER A 86 -15.32 -2.64 -2.22
CA SER A 86 -16.48 -1.88 -1.75
C SER A 86 -16.51 -0.49 -2.37
N ALA A 87 -17.56 0.27 -2.15
CA ALA A 87 -17.67 1.66 -2.58
C ALA A 87 -16.53 2.56 -2.05
N ALA A 88 -15.97 2.23 -0.89
CA ALA A 88 -14.89 3.01 -0.27
C ALA A 88 -13.48 2.57 -0.72
N SER A 89 -13.37 1.49 -1.48
CA SER A 89 -12.08 0.84 -1.77
C SER A 89 -11.12 1.70 -2.56
N TRP A 90 -11.62 2.48 -3.54
CA TRP A 90 -10.77 3.41 -4.29
C TRP A 90 -10.12 4.45 -3.37
N LYS A 91 -10.92 5.08 -2.51
CA LYS A 91 -10.41 6.07 -1.55
C LYS A 91 -9.44 5.45 -0.56
N ALA A 92 -9.73 4.24 -0.06
CA ALA A 92 -8.83 3.51 0.82
C ALA A 92 -7.49 3.17 0.14
N ALA A 93 -7.52 2.77 -1.13
CA ALA A 93 -6.31 2.49 -1.92
C ALA A 93 -5.43 3.75 -2.11
N LEU A 94 -6.04 4.90 -2.41
CA LEU A 94 -5.31 6.17 -2.48
C LEU A 94 -4.67 6.54 -1.14
N VAL A 95 -5.37 6.33 -0.03
CA VAL A 95 -4.84 6.59 1.32
C VAL A 95 -3.73 5.59 1.68
N ALA A 96 -3.88 4.32 1.31
CA ALA A 96 -2.85 3.31 1.55
C ALA A 96 -1.54 3.64 0.81
N ALA A 97 -1.63 4.07 -0.45
CA ALA A 97 -0.47 4.52 -1.21
C ALA A 97 0.12 5.85 -0.67
N GLY A 98 -0.75 6.76 -0.22
CA GLY A 98 -0.34 8.06 0.34
C GLY A 98 0.38 7.95 1.68
N ALA A 99 0.08 6.93 2.48
CA ALA A 99 0.75 6.70 3.76
C ALA A 99 2.28 6.55 3.62
N GLY A 100 2.74 5.83 2.58
CA GLY A 100 4.15 5.70 2.30
C GLY A 100 4.82 7.02 1.93
N LEU A 101 4.15 7.86 1.12
CA LEU A 101 4.64 9.17 0.75
C LEU A 101 4.73 10.12 1.95
N GLN A 102 3.72 10.09 2.82
CA GLN A 102 3.74 10.86 4.06
C GLN A 102 4.87 10.39 4.98
N ALA A 103 5.09 9.07 5.09
CA ALA A 103 6.18 8.50 5.85
C ALA A 103 7.55 9.04 5.39
N ILE A 104 7.84 9.00 4.08
CA ILE A 104 9.13 9.50 3.57
C ILE A 104 9.33 10.98 3.81
N ASN A 105 8.29 11.81 3.65
CA ASN A 105 8.36 13.24 3.92
C ASN A 105 8.74 13.50 5.39
N GLU A 106 8.12 12.82 6.33
CA GLU A 106 8.40 12.97 7.75
C GLU A 106 9.80 12.47 8.13
N LEU A 107 10.26 11.37 7.51
CA LEU A 107 11.60 10.84 7.72
C LEU A 107 12.67 11.79 7.16
N GLN A 108 12.47 12.34 5.97
CA GLN A 108 13.37 13.32 5.36
C GLN A 108 13.45 14.64 6.16
N ASN A 109 12.33 15.05 6.77
CA ASN A 109 12.28 16.20 7.68
C ASN A 109 12.92 15.93 9.07
N GLY A 110 13.34 14.69 9.33
CA GLY A 110 13.96 14.32 10.59
C GLY A 110 13.00 14.21 11.78
N THR A 111 11.68 14.18 11.53
CA THR A 111 10.64 14.04 12.56
C THR A 111 10.74 12.70 13.29
N ALA A 112 11.16 11.65 12.58
CA ALA A 112 11.35 10.31 13.10
C ALA A 112 12.48 9.58 12.36
N THR A 113 12.83 8.39 12.84
CA THR A 113 13.86 7.54 12.22
C THR A 113 13.29 6.34 11.48
N SER A 114 12.04 6.02 11.73
CA SER A 114 11.31 4.94 11.06
C SER A 114 9.81 5.21 11.06
N ALA A 115 9.11 4.57 10.14
CA ALA A 115 7.66 4.65 10.04
C ALA A 115 7.07 3.27 9.81
N PHE A 116 5.88 3.04 10.38
CA PHE A 116 5.05 1.87 10.16
C PHE A 116 3.70 2.34 9.60
N CYS A 117 3.40 1.96 8.37
CA CYS A 117 2.13 2.27 7.73
C CYS A 117 1.17 1.10 7.90
N ALA A 118 0.18 1.26 8.80
CA ALA A 118 -0.89 0.29 9.03
C ALA A 118 -2.08 0.63 8.15
N VAL A 119 -2.08 0.15 6.92
CA VAL A 119 -3.05 0.52 5.89
C VAL A 119 -3.60 -0.70 5.15
N ARG A 120 -4.76 -0.56 4.55
CA ARG A 120 -5.46 -1.49 3.67
C ARG A 120 -6.13 -0.69 2.55
N PRO A 121 -6.28 -1.29 1.34
CA PRO A 121 -5.87 -2.62 0.87
C PRO A 121 -4.35 -2.79 0.79
N PRO A 122 -3.85 -4.06 0.67
CA PRO A 122 -2.45 -4.36 0.38
C PRO A 122 -2.09 -3.94 -1.05
N GLY A 123 -0.80 -4.09 -1.45
CA GLY A 123 -0.35 -3.52 -2.72
C GLY A 123 0.59 -4.36 -3.58
N HIS A 124 1.36 -5.30 -3.02
CA HIS A 124 2.50 -5.91 -3.69
C HIS A 124 2.18 -6.82 -4.89
N HIS A 125 0.93 -7.25 -5.04
CA HIS A 125 0.48 -8.01 -6.20
C HIS A 125 -0.05 -7.13 -7.34
N ALA A 126 -0.41 -5.86 -7.10
CA ALA A 126 -0.88 -4.97 -8.15
C ALA A 126 0.25 -4.65 -9.15
N THR A 127 0.07 -5.05 -10.40
CA THR A 127 1.00 -4.79 -11.51
C THR A 127 0.76 -3.41 -12.12
N ILE A 128 1.50 -3.06 -13.15
CA ILE A 128 1.29 -1.79 -13.88
C ILE A 128 -0.16 -1.67 -14.37
N SER A 129 -0.74 -2.76 -14.88
CA SER A 129 -2.03 -2.76 -15.59
C SER A 129 -3.13 -3.61 -14.93
N LYS A 130 -2.88 -4.25 -13.77
CA LYS A 130 -3.86 -5.16 -13.15
C LYS A 130 -3.82 -5.11 -11.63
N SER A 131 -5.00 -5.05 -11.03
CA SER A 131 -5.22 -5.35 -9.62
C SER A 131 -5.47 -6.85 -9.45
N MET A 132 -4.85 -7.47 -8.45
CA MET A 132 -4.96 -8.90 -8.15
C MET A 132 -4.45 -9.22 -6.75
N GLY A 133 -4.75 -10.43 -6.24
CA GLY A 133 -4.22 -10.87 -4.94
C GLY A 133 -4.61 -9.93 -3.79
N PHE A 134 -5.85 -9.45 -3.77
CA PHE A 134 -6.40 -8.46 -2.82
C PHE A 134 -5.86 -7.03 -3.01
N CYS A 135 -4.85 -6.83 -3.88
CA CYS A 135 -4.16 -5.55 -4.08
C CYS A 135 -4.82 -4.73 -5.18
N LEU A 136 -5.11 -3.47 -4.90
CA LEU A 136 -5.71 -2.54 -5.86
C LEU A 136 -4.64 -1.66 -6.51
N LEU A 137 -3.82 -1.00 -5.72
CA LEU A 137 -2.67 -0.20 -6.15
C LEU A 137 -1.42 -0.71 -5.46
N ASN A 138 -0.27 -0.57 -6.09
CA ASN A 138 1.00 -0.98 -5.48
C ASN A 138 1.58 0.14 -4.59
N ASN A 139 1.19 0.13 -3.33
CA ASN A 139 1.50 1.17 -2.34
C ASN A 139 3.02 1.41 -2.20
N VAL A 140 3.80 0.32 -2.13
CA VAL A 140 5.26 0.40 -1.97
C VAL A 140 5.93 0.87 -3.25
N ALA A 141 5.40 0.49 -4.42
CA ALA A 141 5.94 0.92 -5.69
C ALA A 141 5.73 2.43 -5.92
N VAL A 142 4.56 2.98 -5.55
CA VAL A 142 4.30 4.44 -5.61
C VAL A 142 5.33 5.20 -4.75
N THR A 143 5.58 4.72 -3.54
CA THR A 143 6.56 5.32 -2.62
C THR A 143 7.98 5.22 -3.17
N ALA A 144 8.39 4.04 -3.65
CA ALA A 144 9.72 3.80 -4.20
C ALA A 144 9.97 4.60 -5.49
N LYS A 145 8.95 4.72 -6.34
CA LYS A 145 9.03 5.51 -7.57
C LYS A 145 9.25 6.99 -7.30
N LYS A 146 8.55 7.54 -6.30
CA LYS A 146 8.74 8.93 -5.85
C LYS A 146 10.19 9.17 -5.41
N LEU A 147 10.73 8.34 -4.52
CA LEU A 147 12.11 8.44 -4.06
C LEU A 147 13.12 8.29 -5.19
N SER A 148 12.92 7.32 -6.09
CA SER A 148 13.77 7.11 -7.25
C SER A 148 13.80 8.33 -8.18
N ASN A 149 12.65 8.98 -8.39
CA ASN A 149 12.57 10.21 -9.20
C ASN A 149 13.27 11.39 -8.53
N GLU A 150 13.48 11.37 -7.24
CA GLU A 150 14.27 12.34 -6.47
C GLU A 150 15.77 12.00 -6.46
N GLY A 151 16.16 10.90 -7.12
CA GLY A 151 17.56 10.47 -7.22
C GLY A 151 18.03 9.57 -6.07
N GLU A 152 17.12 9.16 -5.19
CA GLU A 152 17.43 8.27 -4.08
C GLU A 152 17.61 6.83 -4.53
N LYS A 153 18.52 6.10 -3.88
CA LYS A 153 18.69 4.66 -4.05
C LYS A 153 17.75 3.94 -3.09
N VAL A 154 16.79 3.21 -3.63
CA VAL A 154 15.75 2.53 -2.87
C VAL A 154 16.01 1.03 -2.84
N LEU A 155 15.93 0.43 -1.67
CA LEU A 155 15.86 -1.02 -1.48
C LEU A 155 14.48 -1.39 -0.97
N ILE A 156 13.78 -2.27 -1.70
CA ILE A 156 12.53 -2.88 -1.26
C ILE A 156 12.82 -4.29 -0.77
N VAL A 157 12.40 -4.60 0.45
CA VAL A 157 12.45 -5.95 1.02
C VAL A 157 11.02 -6.39 1.30
N ASP A 158 10.55 -7.37 0.53
CA ASP A 158 9.24 -7.98 0.70
C ASP A 158 9.41 -9.31 1.43
N TYR A 159 8.83 -9.42 2.62
CA TYR A 159 8.89 -10.62 3.47
C TYR A 159 7.54 -11.33 3.58
N ASP A 160 6.58 -10.97 2.71
CA ASP A 160 5.33 -11.70 2.63
C ASP A 160 5.54 -13.16 2.21
N ALA A 161 4.61 -14.05 2.59
CA ALA A 161 4.67 -15.46 2.22
C ALA A 161 4.46 -15.69 0.72
N HIS A 162 3.82 -14.73 0.02
CA HIS A 162 3.58 -14.75 -1.41
C HIS A 162 4.59 -13.86 -2.13
N HIS A 163 4.99 -14.27 -3.32
CA HIS A 163 5.85 -13.47 -4.17
C HIS A 163 5.17 -12.15 -4.57
N GLY A 164 5.85 -11.01 -4.34
CA GLY A 164 5.37 -9.67 -4.70
C GLY A 164 5.50 -9.41 -6.22
N ASN A 165 4.77 -10.19 -7.02
CA ASN A 165 4.83 -10.14 -8.50
C ASN A 165 4.53 -8.76 -9.08
N GLY A 166 3.66 -7.99 -8.44
CA GLY A 166 3.33 -6.64 -8.89
C GLY A 166 4.50 -5.67 -8.69
N THR A 167 5.17 -5.73 -7.55
CA THR A 167 6.38 -4.92 -7.31
C THR A 167 7.49 -5.31 -8.27
N GLN A 168 7.65 -6.60 -8.56
CA GLN A 168 8.58 -7.09 -9.58
C GLN A 168 8.24 -6.53 -10.96
N ASP A 169 7.00 -6.62 -11.40
CA ASP A 169 6.53 -6.13 -12.70
C ASP A 169 6.86 -4.64 -12.90
N VAL A 170 6.56 -3.81 -11.91
CA VAL A 170 6.82 -2.36 -11.95
C VAL A 170 8.30 -2.03 -12.14
N PHE A 171 9.19 -2.78 -11.49
CA PHE A 171 10.62 -2.49 -11.49
C PHE A 171 11.46 -3.45 -12.33
N TYR A 172 10.84 -4.38 -13.07
CA TYR A 172 11.55 -5.42 -13.81
C TYR A 172 12.58 -4.89 -14.81
N SER A 173 12.27 -3.79 -15.46
CA SER A 173 13.19 -3.11 -16.38
C SER A 173 14.12 -2.10 -15.71
N CYS A 174 14.04 -1.93 -14.38
CA CYS A 174 14.91 -1.04 -13.65
C CYS A 174 16.31 -1.65 -13.52
N LEU A 175 17.35 -0.93 -13.94
CA LEU A 175 18.75 -1.42 -13.93
C LEU A 175 19.28 -1.78 -12.54
N LEU A 176 18.59 -1.37 -11.48
CA LEU A 176 18.94 -1.65 -10.08
C LEU A 176 18.16 -2.84 -9.49
N TYR A 177 17.28 -3.46 -10.29
CA TYR A 177 16.49 -4.60 -9.84
C TYR A 177 17.33 -5.88 -9.85
N THR A 178 17.49 -6.48 -8.68
CA THR A 178 17.97 -7.86 -8.53
C THR A 178 16.99 -8.60 -7.63
N SER A 179 16.37 -9.65 -8.13
CA SER A 179 15.55 -10.56 -7.32
C SER A 179 16.20 -11.93 -7.27
N PRO A 180 17.02 -12.22 -6.28
CA PRO A 180 17.34 -13.59 -5.96
C PRO A 180 16.26 -14.15 -5.04
N SER A 181 15.12 -14.56 -5.57
CA SER A 181 14.19 -15.38 -4.80
C SER A 181 14.62 -16.85 -4.89
N PRO A 182 14.96 -17.52 -3.77
CA PRO A 182 15.25 -18.95 -3.77
C PRO A 182 14.03 -19.82 -4.13
N ARG A 183 12.85 -19.22 -4.28
CA ARG A 183 11.59 -19.90 -4.62
C ARG A 183 11.31 -19.95 -6.12
N ASP A 184 12.10 -19.24 -6.92
CA ASP A 184 11.97 -19.21 -8.39
C ASP A 184 12.88 -20.24 -9.10
N SER A 185 13.41 -21.21 -8.34
CA SER A 185 14.25 -22.31 -8.85
C SER A 185 13.54 -23.66 -8.77
#